data_8d2ecdea6d79ead5f5bbfe649e329fca
#
_entry.id   8d2ecdea6d79ead5f5bbfe649e329fca
#
_cell.length_a   1.000
_cell.length_b   1.000
_cell.length_c   1.000
_cell.angle_alpha   90.00
_cell.angle_beta   90.00
_cell.angle_gamma   90.00
#
_symmetry.space_group_name_H-M   'P 1'
#
loop_
_entity.id
_entity.type
_entity.pdbx_description
1 polymer ?
#
loop_
_entity_poly.entity_id
_entity_poly.type
_entity_poly.pdbx_seq_one_letter_code
_entity_poly.pdbx_strand_id
1 'polypeptide(L)'
;IPDDLDYPVFTKSIKTIDGGKVDEGICKNKAELEAKVKTIIGDQFLVMKYVEKAKEINYFGLALDGHVYIDYHDERTRFQSGSYGHYNKFYKCNAPGRTGGEKLLNHIVSMIKETRYNGLFDVEFIQDKDGINYFLEVNFRVDGSIYKLTPGINLPLEWVKLVELKENHQPLPVALKLGKDDFTGISECNDFRENVLTGKMNPLIWIIQFIKADKHMLINLKDPMPLLIKCYCRIKQKLN
;
A
#
# COMPACT_ATOMS: atom_id res chain seq x y z
N ILE A 1 -14.68 -17.38 22.31
CA ILE A 1 -14.94 -16.00 21.82
C ILE A 1 -15.35 -15.20 23.05
N PRO A 2 -14.66 -14.08 23.37
CA PRO A 2 -15.04 -13.17 24.44
C PRO A 2 -16.47 -12.66 24.28
N ASP A 3 -17.18 -12.47 25.39
CA ASP A 3 -18.57 -11.98 25.36
C ASP A 3 -18.67 -10.46 25.22
N ASP A 4 -17.58 -9.74 25.49
CA ASP A 4 -17.45 -8.29 25.51
C ASP A 4 -16.89 -7.69 24.22
N LEU A 5 -16.91 -8.44 23.10
CA LEU A 5 -16.47 -7.93 21.81
C LEU A 5 -17.42 -6.85 21.29
N ASP A 6 -16.82 -5.72 20.90
CA ASP A 6 -17.51 -4.61 20.23
C ASP A 6 -17.62 -4.88 18.72
N TYR A 7 -18.84 -5.20 18.26
CA TYR A 7 -19.10 -5.51 16.85
C TYR A 7 -19.41 -4.24 16.02
N PRO A 8 -19.09 -4.24 14.71
CA PRO A 8 -18.53 -5.33 13.92
C PRO A 8 -17.05 -5.56 14.16
N VAL A 9 -16.62 -6.82 14.00
CA VAL A 9 -15.21 -7.21 14.07
C VAL A 9 -14.72 -7.72 12.72
N PHE A 10 -13.39 -7.69 12.52
CA PHE A 10 -12.72 -8.23 11.35
C PHE A 10 -11.82 -9.40 11.76
N THR A 11 -11.89 -10.51 11.02
CA THR A 11 -11.00 -11.66 11.22
C THR A 11 -9.86 -11.64 10.21
N LYS A 12 -8.65 -11.97 10.64
CA LYS A 12 -7.46 -12.06 9.78
C LYS A 12 -6.60 -13.24 10.24
N SER A 13 -6.09 -14.03 9.30
CA SER A 13 -5.07 -15.04 9.59
C SER A 13 -3.79 -14.39 10.11
N ILE A 14 -3.16 -15.00 11.14
CA ILE A 14 -1.84 -14.55 11.63
C ILE A 14 -0.76 -14.85 10.61
N LYS A 15 -0.87 -16.01 9.96
CA LYS A 15 0.08 -16.42 8.91
C LYS A 15 -0.63 -16.44 7.56
N THR A 16 -0.18 -15.62 6.64
CA THR A 16 -0.74 -15.54 5.28
C THR A 16 -0.64 -16.88 4.52
N ILE A 17 0.34 -17.74 4.89
CA ILE A 17 0.57 -19.04 4.25
C ILE A 17 -0.51 -20.06 4.66
N ASP A 18 -1.04 -19.98 5.88
CA ASP A 18 -1.92 -20.98 6.43
C ASP A 18 -3.39 -20.84 5.99
N GLY A 19 -3.91 -19.62 5.84
CA GLY A 19 -5.31 -19.40 5.46
C GLY A 19 -5.50 -18.28 4.43
N GLY A 20 -4.54 -17.37 4.33
CA GLY A 20 -4.57 -16.26 3.38
C GLY A 20 -5.84 -15.41 3.53
N LYS A 21 -6.34 -14.93 2.40
CA LYS A 21 -7.55 -14.10 2.35
C LYS A 21 -8.86 -14.86 2.62
N VAL A 22 -8.82 -16.19 2.65
CA VAL A 22 -10.02 -17.00 2.94
C VAL A 22 -10.46 -16.82 4.38
N ASP A 23 -9.51 -16.59 5.30
CA ASP A 23 -9.78 -16.38 6.71
C ASP A 23 -10.19 -14.95 7.04
N GLU A 24 -10.04 -14.01 6.10
CA GLU A 24 -10.49 -12.63 6.24
C GLU A 24 -12.01 -12.53 6.14
N GLY A 25 -12.60 -11.68 7.01
CA GLY A 25 -14.04 -11.44 6.94
C GLY A 25 -14.53 -10.45 7.99
N ILE A 26 -15.63 -9.78 7.67
CA ILE A 26 -16.34 -8.90 8.59
C ILE A 26 -17.45 -9.72 9.25
N CYS A 27 -17.48 -9.70 10.59
CA CYS A 27 -18.52 -10.33 11.38
C CYS A 27 -19.31 -9.24 12.15
N LYS A 28 -20.59 -9.11 11.85
CA LYS A 28 -21.44 -8.05 12.40
C LYS A 28 -21.97 -8.36 13.81
N ASN A 29 -21.88 -9.62 14.21
CA ASN A 29 -22.37 -10.11 15.51
C ASN A 29 -21.67 -11.42 15.87
N LYS A 30 -21.92 -11.89 17.11
CA LYS A 30 -21.32 -13.11 17.66
C LYS A 30 -21.62 -14.35 16.82
N ALA A 31 -22.85 -14.51 16.33
CA ALA A 31 -23.24 -15.67 15.52
C ALA A 31 -22.48 -15.76 14.20
N GLU A 32 -22.26 -14.60 13.53
CA GLU A 32 -21.45 -14.53 12.31
C GLU A 32 -19.98 -14.88 12.60
N LEU A 33 -19.44 -14.41 13.73
CA LEU A 33 -18.08 -14.72 14.15
C LEU A 33 -17.94 -16.23 14.46
N GLU A 34 -18.87 -16.82 15.17
CA GLU A 34 -18.89 -18.26 15.46
C GLU A 34 -18.96 -19.11 14.17
N ALA A 35 -19.77 -18.68 13.22
CA ALA A 35 -19.84 -19.33 11.91
C ALA A 35 -18.52 -19.19 11.14
N LYS A 36 -17.91 -17.99 11.17
CA LYS A 36 -16.64 -17.71 10.49
C LYS A 36 -15.50 -18.54 11.08
N VAL A 37 -15.40 -18.64 12.40
CA VAL A 37 -14.38 -19.45 13.11
C VAL A 37 -14.35 -20.90 12.63
N LYS A 38 -15.51 -21.48 12.34
CA LYS A 38 -15.60 -22.87 11.83
C LYS A 38 -15.03 -23.05 10.41
N THR A 39 -14.86 -21.96 9.67
CA THR A 39 -14.33 -21.98 8.30
C THR A 39 -12.88 -21.50 8.19
N ILE A 40 -12.29 -21.04 9.29
CA ILE A 40 -10.89 -20.63 9.33
C ILE A 40 -10.00 -21.84 9.17
N ILE A 41 -9.01 -21.71 8.27
CA ILE A 41 -8.06 -22.78 7.94
C ILE A 41 -6.82 -22.72 8.84
N GLY A 42 -6.42 -21.49 9.25
CA GLY A 42 -5.25 -21.29 10.10
C GLY A 42 -5.51 -21.72 11.55
N ASP A 43 -4.48 -22.25 12.22
CA ASP A 43 -4.54 -22.64 13.64
C ASP A 43 -4.78 -21.44 14.56
N GLN A 44 -4.36 -20.25 14.13
CA GLN A 44 -4.47 -19.00 14.88
C GLN A 44 -4.93 -17.86 13.96
N PHE A 45 -5.81 -17.05 14.48
CA PHE A 45 -6.32 -15.86 13.78
C PHE A 45 -6.51 -14.69 14.74
N LEU A 46 -6.52 -13.50 14.18
CA LEU A 46 -6.81 -12.27 14.90
C LEU A 46 -8.28 -11.92 14.75
N VAL A 47 -8.86 -11.45 15.84
CA VAL A 47 -10.15 -10.76 15.85
C VAL A 47 -9.88 -9.30 16.20
N MET A 48 -10.18 -8.41 15.27
CA MET A 48 -9.84 -7.00 15.34
C MET A 48 -11.11 -6.15 15.26
N LYS A 49 -11.09 -4.96 15.81
CA LYS A 49 -12.14 -3.97 15.55
C LYS A 49 -12.24 -3.73 14.03
N TYR A 50 -13.44 -3.82 13.48
CA TYR A 50 -13.67 -3.39 12.12
C TYR A 50 -13.71 -1.87 12.02
N VAL A 51 -12.94 -1.31 11.11
CA VAL A 51 -12.93 0.11 10.80
C VAL A 51 -13.47 0.32 9.41
N GLU A 52 -14.56 1.09 9.28
CA GLU A 52 -15.05 1.52 7.98
C GLU A 52 -14.07 2.55 7.40
N LYS A 53 -13.36 2.13 6.36
CA LYS A 53 -12.29 2.95 5.79
C LYS A 53 -12.82 4.02 4.84
N ALA A 54 -12.40 5.27 5.08
CA ALA A 54 -12.51 6.37 4.13
C ALA A 54 -11.29 6.44 3.21
N LYS A 55 -10.10 6.08 3.74
CA LYS A 55 -8.84 6.02 2.99
C LYS A 55 -7.98 4.86 3.47
N GLU A 56 -7.13 4.37 2.60
CA GLU A 56 -5.91 3.64 2.94
C GLU A 56 -4.72 4.58 2.75
N ILE A 57 -3.76 4.53 3.67
CA ILE A 57 -2.55 5.36 3.65
C ILE A 57 -1.36 4.44 3.81
N ASN A 58 -0.39 4.55 2.91
CA ASN A 58 0.83 3.76 2.94
C ASN A 58 2.05 4.67 3.00
N TYR A 59 2.88 4.51 4.02
CA TYR A 59 4.18 5.18 4.15
C TYR A 59 5.27 4.27 3.60
N PHE A 60 6.03 4.77 2.63
CA PHE A 60 7.12 4.02 1.99
C PHE A 60 8.45 4.48 2.53
N GLY A 61 9.30 3.54 2.90
CA GLY A 61 10.59 3.87 3.46
C GLY A 61 11.69 2.86 3.17
N LEU A 62 12.86 3.23 3.57
CA LEU A 62 14.03 2.37 3.65
C LEU A 62 14.78 2.64 4.97
N ALA A 63 15.42 1.58 5.49
CA ALA A 63 16.20 1.66 6.72
C ALA A 63 17.56 0.99 6.52
N LEU A 64 18.63 1.62 7.02
CA LEU A 64 19.99 1.09 7.00
C LEU A 64 20.76 1.59 8.22
N ASP A 65 21.30 0.67 9.04
CA ASP A 65 22.14 0.97 10.21
C ASP A 65 21.54 2.02 11.15
N GLY A 66 20.24 1.90 11.44
CA GLY A 66 19.53 2.83 12.31
C GLY A 66 19.12 4.16 11.66
N HIS A 67 19.53 4.41 10.42
CA HIS A 67 18.96 5.49 9.60
C HIS A 67 17.64 5.01 8.99
N VAL A 68 16.60 5.82 9.12
CA VAL A 68 15.26 5.53 8.57
C VAL A 68 14.82 6.73 7.74
N TYR A 69 14.51 6.47 6.48
CA TYR A 69 14.08 7.47 5.51
C TYR A 69 12.65 7.16 5.09
N ILE A 70 11.74 8.11 5.31
CA ILE A 70 10.34 8.04 4.92
C ILE A 70 9.97 9.39 4.34
N ASP A 71 9.99 9.50 3.03
CA ASP A 71 9.83 10.78 2.34
C ASP A 71 8.45 10.93 1.70
N TYR A 72 7.78 9.82 1.42
CA TYR A 72 6.46 9.82 0.78
C TYR A 72 5.49 8.86 1.45
N HIS A 73 4.23 9.26 1.39
CA HIS A 73 3.09 8.36 1.61
C HIS A 73 2.14 8.44 0.42
N ASP A 74 1.32 7.42 0.23
CA ASP A 74 0.19 7.48 -0.69
C ASP A 74 -1.14 7.51 0.04
N GLU A 75 -2.15 8.02 -0.63
CA GLU A 75 -3.54 7.94 -0.25
C GLU A 75 -4.33 7.20 -1.33
N ARG A 76 -5.11 6.20 -0.90
CA ARG A 76 -5.96 5.37 -1.75
C ARG A 76 -7.40 5.55 -1.33
N THR A 77 -8.22 6.06 -2.23
CA THR A 77 -9.65 6.29 -2.01
C THR A 77 -10.54 5.35 -2.84
N ARG A 78 -9.95 4.59 -3.76
CA ARG A 78 -10.65 3.59 -4.57
C ARG A 78 -10.38 2.22 -4.01
N PHE A 79 -11.37 1.69 -3.29
CA PHE A 79 -11.29 0.38 -2.68
C PHE A 79 -11.92 -0.67 -3.58
N GLN A 80 -11.31 -1.84 -3.57
CA GLN A 80 -11.78 -3.01 -4.28
C GLN A 80 -11.96 -4.16 -3.31
N SER A 81 -12.88 -5.04 -3.61
CA SER A 81 -12.99 -6.29 -2.87
C SER A 81 -11.69 -7.07 -3.03
N GLY A 82 -10.86 -7.05 -2.01
CA GLY A 82 -9.70 -7.90 -1.90
C GLY A 82 -8.34 -7.29 -2.21
N SER A 83 -8.14 -6.00 -2.17
CA SER A 83 -6.82 -5.34 -2.14
C SER A 83 -6.48 -4.33 -3.24
N TYR A 84 -5.56 -3.48 -2.93
CA TYR A 84 -4.72 -2.58 -3.74
C TYR A 84 -5.48 -1.52 -4.54
N GLY A 85 -5.39 -0.30 -4.05
CA GLY A 85 -5.77 0.88 -4.82
C GLY A 85 -5.02 0.89 -6.15
N HIS A 86 -5.77 0.96 -7.25
CA HIS A 86 -5.16 1.02 -8.58
C HIS A 86 -4.84 2.45 -9.01
N TYR A 87 -5.29 3.43 -8.24
CA TYR A 87 -5.00 4.84 -8.40
C TYR A 87 -4.55 5.40 -7.06
N ASN A 88 -3.30 5.86 -7.00
CA ASN A 88 -2.65 6.34 -5.79
C ASN A 88 -2.31 7.82 -5.97
N LYS A 89 -2.58 8.62 -4.96
CA LYS A 89 -2.07 9.98 -4.84
C LYS A 89 -0.90 9.95 -3.87
N PHE A 90 0.27 10.31 -4.35
CA PHE A 90 1.48 10.37 -3.56
C PHE A 90 1.74 11.78 -3.07
N TYR A 91 2.25 11.87 -1.87
CA TYR A 91 2.51 13.11 -1.17
C TYR A 91 3.83 13.03 -0.43
N LYS A 92 4.62 14.09 -0.51
CA LYS A 92 5.81 14.25 0.30
C LYS A 92 5.44 14.44 1.77
N CYS A 93 6.05 13.67 2.67
CA CYS A 93 5.67 13.64 4.09
C CYS A 93 5.89 14.97 4.81
N ASN A 94 6.98 15.66 4.51
CA ASN A 94 7.38 16.93 5.17
C ASN A 94 7.03 18.17 4.35
N ALA A 95 5.98 18.12 3.51
CA ALA A 95 5.55 19.27 2.73
C ALA A 95 4.89 20.35 3.63
N PRO A 96 5.15 21.66 3.40
CA PRO A 96 4.52 22.72 4.17
C PRO A 96 3.00 22.67 4.10
N GLY A 97 2.33 22.94 5.23
CA GLY A 97 0.86 22.98 5.31
C GLY A 97 0.17 21.64 5.59
N ARG A 98 0.91 20.56 5.76
CA ARG A 98 0.36 19.25 6.19
C ARG A 98 0.48 19.08 7.70
N THR A 99 -0.59 19.44 8.41
CA THR A 99 -0.70 19.29 9.86
C THR A 99 -1.02 17.85 10.24
N GLY A 100 -0.40 17.35 11.32
CA GLY A 100 -0.67 16.04 11.91
C GLY A 100 0.25 14.90 11.45
N GLY A 101 1.01 15.07 10.37
CA GLY A 101 1.91 14.04 9.83
C GLY A 101 3.17 13.81 10.63
N GLU A 102 3.76 14.84 11.23
CA GLU A 102 5.07 14.77 11.89
C GLU A 102 5.07 13.81 13.09
N LYS A 103 4.06 13.89 13.96
CA LYS A 103 3.95 13.00 15.13
C LYS A 103 3.83 11.53 14.72
N LEU A 104 2.98 11.24 13.73
CA LEU A 104 2.81 9.88 13.23
C LEU A 104 4.09 9.39 12.55
N LEU A 105 4.72 10.23 11.75
CA LEU A 105 5.98 9.92 11.08
C LEU A 105 7.09 9.59 12.09
N ASN A 106 7.21 10.38 13.17
CA ASN A 106 8.17 10.13 14.24
C ASN A 106 7.91 8.80 14.97
N HIS A 107 6.64 8.42 15.18
CA HIS A 107 6.30 7.11 15.74
C HIS A 107 6.69 5.97 14.79
N ILE A 108 6.44 6.11 13.48
CA ILE A 108 6.86 5.11 12.48
C ILE A 108 8.38 4.97 12.48
N VAL A 109 9.12 6.10 12.45
CA VAL A 109 10.59 6.09 12.48
C VAL A 109 11.12 5.39 13.73
N SER A 110 10.58 5.70 14.91
CA SER A 110 10.97 5.06 16.17
C SER A 110 10.71 3.56 16.15
N MET A 111 9.52 3.15 15.71
CA MET A 111 9.13 1.75 15.58
C MET A 111 10.09 0.97 14.66
N ILE A 112 10.41 1.51 13.48
CA ILE A 112 11.32 0.86 12.53
C ILE A 112 12.74 0.78 13.11
N LYS A 113 13.24 1.83 13.79
CA LYS A 113 14.56 1.82 14.44
C LYS A 113 14.68 0.70 15.47
N GLU A 114 13.65 0.48 16.28
CA GLU A 114 13.65 -0.58 17.31
C GLU A 114 13.75 -1.97 16.72
N THR A 115 13.21 -2.20 15.52
CA THR A 115 13.32 -3.50 14.83
C THR A 115 14.74 -3.79 14.35
N ARG A 116 15.62 -2.80 14.25
CA ARG A 116 16.95 -2.88 13.63
C ARG A 116 16.92 -3.43 12.19
N TYR A 117 15.80 -3.26 11.52
CA TYR A 117 15.62 -3.72 10.15
C TYR A 117 16.55 -2.96 9.19
N ASN A 118 17.07 -3.66 8.20
CA ASN A 118 17.81 -3.10 7.08
C ASN A 118 17.13 -3.54 5.79
N GLY A 119 16.56 -2.62 5.06
CA GLY A 119 15.84 -2.92 3.81
C GLY A 119 14.76 -1.90 3.49
N LEU A 120 13.99 -2.22 2.47
CA LEU A 120 12.81 -1.48 2.07
C LEU A 120 11.61 -1.96 2.88
N PHE A 121 10.76 -1.04 3.29
CA PHE A 121 9.54 -1.34 4.03
C PHE A 121 8.39 -0.42 3.61
N ASP A 122 7.18 -0.83 3.94
CA ASP A 122 6.01 0.03 3.94
C ASP A 122 5.18 -0.17 5.21
N VAL A 123 4.48 0.89 5.61
CA VAL A 123 3.61 0.89 6.80
C VAL A 123 2.22 1.30 6.40
N GLU A 124 1.25 0.42 6.64
CA GLU A 124 -0.12 0.59 6.21
C GLU A 124 -1.04 1.08 7.33
N PHE A 125 -1.87 2.05 6.99
CA PHE A 125 -2.91 2.59 7.86
C PHE A 125 -4.25 2.62 7.13
N ILE A 126 -5.32 2.47 7.91
CA ILE A 126 -6.69 2.79 7.51
C ILE A 126 -7.07 4.10 8.20
N GLN A 127 -7.61 5.05 7.44
CA GLN A 127 -8.23 6.24 8.00
C GLN A 127 -9.75 6.13 7.90
N ASP A 128 -10.45 6.39 9.00
CA ASP A 128 -11.90 6.46 9.01
C ASP A 128 -12.42 7.82 8.51
N LYS A 129 -13.75 7.97 8.48
CA LYS A 129 -14.43 9.21 8.06
C LYS A 129 -14.15 10.41 8.98
N ASP A 130 -13.76 10.16 10.23
CA ASP A 130 -13.47 11.18 11.24
C ASP A 130 -11.97 11.59 11.19
N GLY A 131 -11.19 11.01 10.27
CA GLY A 131 -9.78 11.32 10.06
C GLY A 131 -8.84 10.60 11.03
N ILE A 132 -9.34 9.61 11.78
CA ILE A 132 -8.53 8.83 12.72
C ILE A 132 -7.76 7.76 11.95
N ASN A 133 -6.45 7.71 12.15
CA ASN A 133 -5.58 6.70 11.55
C ASN A 133 -5.46 5.47 12.45
N TYR A 134 -5.76 4.32 11.90
CA TYR A 134 -5.60 3.01 12.53
C TYR A 134 -4.46 2.27 11.86
N PHE A 135 -3.47 1.88 12.65
CA PHE A 135 -2.36 1.05 12.18
C PHE A 135 -2.87 -0.31 11.72
N LEU A 136 -2.44 -0.76 10.57
CA LEU A 136 -2.82 -2.05 10.00
C LEU A 136 -1.67 -3.06 10.08
N GLU A 137 -0.56 -2.77 9.39
CA GLU A 137 0.61 -3.65 9.37
C GLU A 137 1.89 -2.93 8.91
N VAL A 138 3.02 -3.56 9.18
CA VAL A 138 4.32 -3.23 8.57
C VAL A 138 4.71 -4.37 7.64
N ASN A 139 5.06 -4.03 6.42
CA ASN A 139 5.62 -4.96 5.46
C ASN A 139 7.14 -4.74 5.34
N PHE A 140 7.94 -5.64 5.85
CA PHE A 140 9.40 -5.62 5.74
C PHE A 140 9.87 -6.18 4.40
N ARG A 141 9.41 -5.59 3.32
CA ARG A 141 9.69 -5.95 1.94
C ARG A 141 9.34 -4.80 0.99
N VAL A 142 9.69 -4.98 -0.27
CA VAL A 142 9.27 -4.08 -1.35
C VAL A 142 7.76 -4.21 -1.56
N ASP A 143 7.04 -3.08 -1.50
CA ASP A 143 5.63 -3.01 -1.88
C ASP A 143 5.44 -3.20 -3.39
N GLY A 144 4.36 -3.87 -3.78
CA GLY A 144 4.04 -4.13 -5.19
C GLY A 144 3.73 -2.88 -6.02
N SER A 145 3.46 -1.75 -5.39
CA SER A 145 3.18 -0.46 -6.05
C SER A 145 4.37 0.50 -6.07
N ILE A 146 5.52 0.10 -5.56
CA ILE A 146 6.71 0.96 -5.39
C ILE A 146 7.18 1.62 -6.71
N TYR A 147 6.92 0.99 -7.86
CA TYR A 147 7.22 1.57 -9.16
C TYR A 147 6.48 2.90 -9.42
N LYS A 148 5.31 3.10 -8.79
CA LYS A 148 4.53 4.34 -8.89
C LYS A 148 5.20 5.51 -8.17
N LEU A 149 6.08 5.22 -7.22
CA LEU A 149 6.80 6.21 -6.41
C LEU A 149 7.93 6.91 -7.20
N THR A 150 8.33 6.36 -8.33
CA THR A 150 9.49 6.83 -9.11
C THR A 150 9.48 8.30 -9.56
N PRO A 151 8.36 9.02 -9.72
CA PRO A 151 8.39 10.47 -9.96
C PRO A 151 8.95 11.26 -8.77
N GLY A 152 8.75 10.77 -7.54
CA GLY A 152 9.28 11.35 -6.31
C GLY A 152 10.63 10.79 -5.91
N ILE A 153 10.74 9.46 -5.86
CA ILE A 153 11.96 8.76 -5.46
C ILE A 153 11.98 7.32 -6.01
N ASN A 154 13.15 6.82 -6.35
CA ASN A 154 13.37 5.42 -6.67
C ASN A 154 14.01 4.73 -5.46
N LEU A 155 13.19 4.30 -4.49
CA LEU A 155 13.68 3.70 -3.26
C LEU A 155 14.61 2.49 -3.46
N PRO A 156 14.36 1.54 -4.39
CA PRO A 156 15.32 0.46 -4.65
C PRO A 156 16.70 0.97 -5.09
N LEU A 157 16.75 2.00 -5.93
CA LEU A 157 18.01 2.60 -6.36
C LEU A 157 18.71 3.34 -5.22
N GLU A 158 17.96 4.07 -4.41
CA GLU A 158 18.52 4.76 -3.23
C GLU A 158 19.06 3.74 -2.21
N TRP A 159 18.37 2.61 -2.02
CA TRP A 159 18.88 1.51 -1.19
C TRP A 159 20.26 1.04 -1.65
N VAL A 160 20.43 0.77 -2.95
CA VAL A 160 21.73 0.33 -3.50
C VAL A 160 22.81 1.38 -3.26
N LYS A 161 22.53 2.66 -3.50
CA LYS A 161 23.48 3.76 -3.25
C LYS A 161 23.89 3.86 -1.77
N LEU A 162 22.93 3.71 -0.83
CA LEU A 162 23.24 3.77 0.59
C LEU A 162 24.11 2.58 1.03
N VAL A 163 23.84 1.40 0.53
CA VAL A 163 24.67 0.21 0.78
C VAL A 163 26.07 0.42 0.23
N GLU A 164 26.22 0.96 -0.98
CA GLU A 164 27.52 1.28 -1.58
C GLU A 164 28.30 2.31 -0.73
N LEU A 165 27.65 3.37 -0.26
CA LEU A 165 28.27 4.34 0.66
C LEU A 165 28.78 3.67 1.94
N LYS A 166 27.95 2.80 2.53
CA LYS A 166 28.31 2.05 3.74
C LYS A 166 29.52 1.14 3.51
N GLU A 167 29.53 0.37 2.42
CA GLU A 167 30.65 -0.53 2.08
C GLU A 167 31.95 0.23 1.85
N ASN A 168 31.88 1.46 1.34
CA ASN A 168 33.01 2.36 1.16
C ASN A 168 33.34 3.20 2.40
N HIS A 169 32.74 2.89 3.57
CA HIS A 169 32.94 3.62 4.83
C HIS A 169 32.63 5.12 4.74
N GLN A 170 31.72 5.50 3.85
CA GLN A 170 31.26 6.88 3.70
C GLN A 170 30.04 7.15 4.58
N PRO A 171 29.86 8.37 5.10
CA PRO A 171 28.70 8.71 5.92
C PRO A 171 27.41 8.63 5.11
N LEU A 172 26.37 8.08 5.73
CA LEU A 172 25.04 8.09 5.14
C LEU A 172 24.46 9.51 5.15
N PRO A 173 23.73 9.92 4.11
CA PRO A 173 23.15 11.26 4.04
C PRO A 173 22.07 11.45 5.10
N VAL A 174 21.88 12.68 5.57
CA VAL A 174 20.81 13.03 6.52
C VAL A 174 19.44 12.99 5.84
N ALA A 175 19.38 13.29 4.54
CA ALA A 175 18.17 13.26 3.73
C ALA A 175 18.46 12.78 2.31
N LEU A 176 17.50 12.14 1.69
CA LEU A 176 17.58 11.67 0.31
C LEU A 176 17.22 12.79 -0.67
N LYS A 177 17.72 12.66 -1.91
CA LYS A 177 17.37 13.59 -2.99
C LYS A 177 15.98 13.21 -3.55
N LEU A 178 15.03 14.13 -3.41
CA LEU A 178 13.66 13.93 -3.83
C LEU A 178 13.38 14.61 -5.17
N GLY A 179 12.42 14.03 -5.91
CA GLY A 179 11.87 14.57 -7.15
C GLY A 179 10.60 15.38 -6.91
N LYS A 180 9.51 14.96 -7.55
CA LYS A 180 8.22 15.66 -7.52
C LYS A 180 7.56 15.54 -6.14
N ASP A 181 7.04 16.66 -5.62
CA ASP A 181 6.44 16.69 -4.27
C ASP A 181 5.11 15.94 -4.20
N ASP A 182 4.19 16.22 -5.13
CA ASP A 182 2.89 15.56 -5.23
C ASP A 182 2.72 15.00 -6.64
N PHE A 183 2.28 13.74 -6.74
CA PHE A 183 2.07 13.07 -8.03
C PHE A 183 1.05 11.94 -7.91
N THR A 184 0.68 11.39 -9.06
CA THR A 184 -0.30 10.31 -9.14
C THR A 184 0.27 9.12 -9.89
N GLY A 185 -0.11 7.93 -9.44
CA GLY A 185 0.23 6.68 -10.11
C GLY A 185 -1.01 5.83 -10.38
N ILE A 186 -1.06 5.17 -11.53
CA ILE A 186 -2.19 4.35 -11.93
C ILE A 186 -1.74 2.95 -12.39
N SER A 187 -2.50 1.94 -11.98
CA SER A 187 -2.45 0.59 -12.56
C SER A 187 -3.59 0.47 -13.57
N GLU A 188 -3.39 1.05 -14.73
CA GLU A 188 -4.44 1.42 -15.69
C GLU A 188 -5.37 0.28 -16.08
N CYS A 189 -4.84 -0.90 -16.41
CA CYS A 189 -5.68 -2.03 -16.81
C CYS A 189 -6.57 -2.57 -15.69
N ASN A 190 -6.05 -2.58 -14.47
CA ASN A 190 -6.78 -3.05 -13.32
C ASN A 190 -7.82 -2.00 -12.88
N ASP A 191 -7.41 -0.72 -12.82
CA ASP A 191 -8.29 0.38 -12.45
C ASP A 191 -9.48 0.52 -13.44
N PHE A 192 -9.21 0.40 -14.75
CA PHE A 192 -10.25 0.40 -15.77
C PHE A 192 -11.26 -0.74 -15.56
N ARG A 193 -10.74 -1.97 -15.40
CA ARG A 193 -11.58 -3.15 -15.23
C ARG A 193 -12.49 -3.04 -14.01
N GLU A 194 -11.97 -2.56 -12.89
CA GLU A 194 -12.65 -2.64 -11.61
C GLU A 194 -13.47 -1.39 -11.27
N ASN A 195 -13.23 -0.29 -11.95
CA ASN A 195 -13.98 0.93 -11.72
C ASN A 195 -14.86 1.32 -12.92
N VAL A 196 -14.35 1.20 -14.16
CA VAL A 196 -15.12 1.60 -15.34
C VAL A 196 -16.04 0.49 -15.80
N LEU A 197 -15.52 -0.74 -16.00
CA LEU A 197 -16.36 -1.87 -16.49
C LEU A 197 -17.41 -2.32 -15.46
N THR A 198 -17.24 -2.00 -14.20
CA THR A 198 -18.23 -2.28 -13.14
C THR A 198 -19.22 -1.14 -12.92
N GLY A 199 -19.12 -0.05 -13.69
CA GLY A 199 -20.00 1.12 -13.55
C GLY A 199 -19.76 2.00 -12.31
N LYS A 200 -18.71 1.75 -11.53
CA LYS A 200 -18.37 2.54 -10.33
C LYS A 200 -17.83 3.93 -10.66
N MET A 201 -17.34 4.12 -11.88
CA MET A 201 -16.73 5.37 -12.34
C MET A 201 -17.17 5.71 -13.76
N ASN A 202 -17.42 7.00 -14.00
CA ASN A 202 -17.69 7.50 -15.34
C ASN A 202 -16.43 7.36 -16.23
N PRO A 203 -16.54 6.75 -17.43
CA PRO A 203 -15.41 6.55 -18.33
C PRO A 203 -14.67 7.84 -18.71
N LEU A 204 -15.36 8.95 -18.89
CA LEU A 204 -14.75 10.25 -19.25
C LEU A 204 -13.89 10.78 -18.10
N ILE A 205 -14.37 10.67 -16.87
CA ILE A 205 -13.60 11.05 -15.68
C ILE A 205 -12.35 10.17 -15.57
N TRP A 206 -12.50 8.87 -15.82
CA TRP A 206 -11.39 7.93 -15.81
C TRP A 206 -10.33 8.30 -16.85
N ILE A 207 -10.74 8.61 -18.09
CA ILE A 207 -9.82 9.01 -19.17
C ILE A 207 -9.02 10.26 -18.77
N ILE A 208 -9.68 11.26 -18.18
CA ILE A 208 -9.02 12.48 -17.72
C ILE A 208 -7.97 12.15 -16.64
N GLN A 209 -8.31 11.31 -15.67
CA GLN A 209 -7.39 10.92 -14.62
C GLN A 209 -6.24 10.05 -15.15
N PHE A 210 -6.53 9.16 -16.10
CA PHE A 210 -5.54 8.36 -16.78
C PHE A 210 -4.52 9.24 -17.51
N ILE A 211 -4.97 10.23 -18.30
CA ILE A 211 -4.07 11.14 -19.04
C ILE A 211 -3.23 12.00 -18.08
N LYS A 212 -3.81 12.41 -16.94
CA LYS A 212 -3.14 13.26 -15.94
C LYS A 212 -2.23 12.49 -14.99
N ALA A 213 -2.28 11.16 -14.98
CA ALA A 213 -1.43 10.37 -14.10
C ALA A 213 0.05 10.52 -14.46
N ASP A 214 0.88 10.77 -13.46
CA ASP A 214 2.33 10.98 -13.62
C ASP A 214 3.07 9.66 -13.89
N LYS A 215 2.51 8.55 -13.41
CA LYS A 215 3.12 7.23 -13.57
C LYS A 215 2.08 6.17 -13.93
N HIS A 216 2.36 5.44 -14.99
CA HIS A 216 1.59 4.30 -15.47
C HIS A 216 2.32 2.98 -15.17
N MET A 217 1.55 1.92 -14.93
CA MET A 217 2.13 0.61 -14.65
C MET A 217 2.70 -0.05 -15.89
N LEU A 218 1.94 -0.05 -16.98
CA LEU A 218 2.26 -0.80 -18.19
C LEU A 218 2.50 0.10 -19.41
N ILE A 219 1.87 1.27 -19.44
CA ILE A 219 1.98 2.17 -20.57
C ILE A 219 3.26 2.99 -20.42
N ASN A 220 4.23 2.66 -21.26
CA ASN A 220 5.47 3.39 -21.42
C ASN A 220 5.74 3.54 -22.92
N LEU A 221 5.72 4.77 -23.42
CA LEU A 221 5.95 5.03 -24.85
C LEU A 221 7.37 4.67 -25.31
N LYS A 222 8.34 4.64 -24.38
CA LYS A 222 9.72 4.22 -24.66
C LYS A 222 9.90 2.70 -24.65
N ASP A 223 9.00 1.97 -23.96
CA ASP A 223 9.00 0.51 -23.90
C ASP A 223 7.56 0.00 -23.87
N PRO A 224 6.91 -0.21 -25.03
CA PRO A 224 5.53 -0.68 -25.12
C PRO A 224 5.38 -2.20 -24.88
N MET A 225 6.49 -2.95 -24.84
CA MET A 225 6.46 -4.42 -24.76
C MET A 225 5.68 -5.00 -23.59
N PRO A 226 5.76 -4.48 -22.34
CA PRO A 226 4.99 -5.01 -21.23
C PRO A 226 3.48 -4.98 -21.47
N LEU A 227 2.96 -3.92 -22.08
CA LEU A 227 1.55 -3.80 -22.44
C LEU A 227 1.16 -4.79 -23.54
N LEU A 228 1.96 -4.89 -24.60
CA LEU A 228 1.72 -5.79 -25.73
C LEU A 228 1.71 -7.26 -25.29
N ILE A 229 2.68 -7.67 -24.47
CA ILE A 229 2.74 -9.03 -23.91
C ILE A 229 1.52 -9.31 -23.04
N LYS A 230 1.10 -8.38 -22.17
CA LYS A 230 -0.09 -8.56 -21.33
C LYS A 230 -1.36 -8.71 -22.17
N CYS A 231 -1.52 -7.91 -23.23
CA CYS A 231 -2.65 -8.03 -24.16
C CYS A 231 -2.62 -9.39 -24.88
N TYR A 232 -1.48 -9.80 -25.40
CA TYR A 232 -1.30 -11.10 -26.06
C TYR A 232 -1.65 -12.27 -25.14
N CYS A 233 -1.12 -12.30 -23.91
CA CYS A 233 -1.42 -13.35 -22.94
C CYS A 233 -2.90 -13.44 -22.61
N ARG A 234 -3.60 -12.31 -22.50
CA ARG A 234 -5.05 -12.28 -22.24
C ARG A 234 -5.86 -12.79 -23.42
N ILE A 235 -5.48 -12.47 -24.65
CA ILE A 235 -6.13 -12.98 -25.87
C ILE A 235 -5.96 -14.50 -25.92
N LYS A 236 -4.74 -14.98 -25.72
CA LYS A 236 -4.44 -16.42 -25.71
C LYS A 236 -5.25 -17.19 -24.65
N GLN A 237 -5.42 -16.65 -23.44
CA GLN A 237 -6.22 -17.26 -22.37
C GLN A 237 -7.71 -17.33 -22.67
N LYS A 238 -8.23 -16.49 -23.57
CA LYS A 238 -9.64 -16.51 -23.97
C LYS A 238 -9.92 -17.42 -25.18
N LEU A 239 -8.87 -17.81 -25.90
CA LEU A 239 -8.95 -18.67 -27.08
C LEU A 239 -8.70 -20.16 -26.74
N ASN A 240 -8.17 -20.43 -25.56
CA ASN A 240 -8.04 -21.76 -24.95
C ASN A 240 -9.12 -21.96 -23.86
#